data_3634feba8a39850a55f84db5d5e449f1
#
_entry.id   3634feba8a39850a55f84db5d5e449f1
#
_cell.length_a   1.000
_cell.length_b   1.000
_cell.length_c   1.000
_cell.angle_alpha   90.00
_cell.angle_beta   90.00
_cell.angle_gamma   90.00
#
_symmetry.space_group_name_H-M   'P 1'
#
loop_
_entity.id
_entity.type
_entity.pdbx_description
1 polymer ?
#
loop_
_entity_poly.entity_id
_entity_poly.type
_entity_poly.pdbx_seq_one_letter_code
_entity_poly.pdbx_strand_id
1 'polypeptide(L)'
;YSSASSTKEKPKFRMVLPLSEPVPADKLRHFWYALNHEFGSVGDAQTKDVSRMYYVPAQYPNAHNFIFTNKADRINPNELMSRHEFVGGFRNSFEDKMPDAIREKIAEYKKTKLTNSNFTWASYRDCPFVNKQLVLEYRNISDSGWYHKMFQIMVSISSRAMRSQYPITPEEVSKLCKEIDNDTGGWYKSRPLNLEAARAIDFSLKSI
;
A
#
# COMPACT_ATOMS: atom_id res chain seq x y z
N TYR A 1 -17.65 -0.34 -23.58
CA TYR A 1 -18.88 0.41 -23.30
C TYR A 1 -18.60 1.61 -22.41
N SER A 2 -19.36 2.66 -22.57
CA SER A 2 -19.25 3.91 -21.80
C SER A 2 -19.61 3.71 -20.32
N SER A 3 -19.07 4.54 -19.46
CA SER A 3 -19.44 4.62 -18.04
C SER A 3 -20.51 5.70 -17.81
N ALA A 4 -21.17 5.65 -16.64
CA ALA A 4 -22.20 6.63 -16.26
C ALA A 4 -21.71 8.09 -16.22
N SER A 5 -20.39 8.29 -16.03
CA SER A 5 -19.77 9.64 -15.99
C SER A 5 -19.05 10.01 -17.28
N SER A 6 -19.38 9.36 -18.41
CA SER A 6 -18.81 9.67 -19.72
C SER A 6 -19.47 10.91 -20.31
N THR A 7 -18.67 11.86 -20.81
CA THR A 7 -19.15 13.00 -21.59
C THR A 7 -18.53 12.99 -22.98
N LYS A 8 -19.04 13.82 -23.90
CA LYS A 8 -18.46 13.94 -25.26
C LYS A 8 -17.03 14.49 -25.22
N GLU A 9 -16.79 15.45 -24.34
CA GLU A 9 -15.50 16.12 -24.16
C GLU A 9 -14.49 15.22 -23.42
N LYS A 10 -14.99 14.36 -22.51
CA LYS A 10 -14.17 13.45 -21.73
C LYS A 10 -14.79 12.05 -21.72
N PRO A 11 -14.65 11.29 -22.79
CA PRO A 11 -15.17 9.93 -22.89
C PRO A 11 -14.52 9.02 -21.83
N LYS A 12 -15.36 8.36 -21.04
CA LYS A 12 -14.94 7.35 -20.08
C LYS A 12 -15.59 6.02 -20.43
N PHE A 13 -14.80 4.97 -20.52
CA PHE A 13 -15.29 3.66 -20.94
C PHE A 13 -14.63 2.52 -20.19
N ARG A 14 -15.21 1.35 -20.33
CA ARG A 14 -14.66 0.08 -19.88
C ARG A 14 -14.42 -0.81 -21.08
N MET A 15 -13.27 -1.44 -21.11
CA MET A 15 -12.87 -2.42 -22.09
C MET A 15 -13.01 -3.81 -21.46
N VAL A 16 -13.69 -4.72 -22.14
CA VAL A 16 -13.84 -6.11 -21.74
C VAL A 16 -13.10 -6.96 -22.74
N LEU A 17 -12.13 -7.71 -22.27
CA LEU A 17 -11.21 -8.50 -23.08
C LEU A 17 -11.38 -9.99 -22.71
N PRO A 18 -11.93 -10.83 -23.61
CA PRO A 18 -12.01 -12.26 -23.39
C PRO A 18 -10.62 -12.89 -23.34
N LEU A 19 -10.39 -13.75 -22.36
CA LEU A 19 -9.14 -14.49 -22.23
C LEU A 19 -9.30 -15.92 -22.74
N SER A 20 -8.23 -16.53 -23.24
CA SER A 20 -8.19 -17.93 -23.66
C SER A 20 -8.17 -18.89 -22.48
N GLU A 21 -7.64 -18.45 -21.34
CA GLU A 21 -7.51 -19.23 -20.12
C GLU A 21 -7.58 -18.32 -18.86
N PRO A 22 -7.91 -18.86 -17.68
CA PRO A 22 -7.92 -18.09 -16.44
C PRO A 22 -6.52 -17.65 -16.03
N VAL A 23 -6.43 -16.48 -15.39
CA VAL A 23 -5.18 -15.99 -14.79
C VAL A 23 -5.13 -16.43 -13.32
N PRO A 24 -4.10 -17.17 -12.88
CA PRO A 24 -3.89 -17.50 -11.46
C PRO A 24 -3.79 -16.25 -10.58
N ALA A 25 -4.27 -16.35 -9.34
CA ALA A 25 -4.36 -15.21 -8.43
C ALA A 25 -3.00 -14.57 -8.12
N ASP A 26 -1.94 -15.36 -8.03
CA ASP A 26 -0.57 -14.92 -7.83
C ASP A 26 0.02 -14.16 -9.03
N LYS A 27 -0.49 -14.44 -10.24
CA LYS A 27 -0.07 -13.80 -11.49
C LYS A 27 -0.91 -12.58 -11.90
N LEU A 28 -2.01 -12.29 -11.21
CA LEU A 28 -2.94 -11.21 -11.59
C LEU A 28 -2.28 -9.84 -11.68
N ARG A 29 -1.30 -9.54 -10.83
CA ARG A 29 -0.56 -8.27 -10.86
C ARG A 29 0.34 -8.16 -12.08
N HIS A 30 1.03 -9.25 -12.42
CA HIS A 30 1.83 -9.32 -13.64
C HIS A 30 0.95 -9.18 -14.88
N PHE A 31 -0.16 -9.91 -14.92
CA PHE A 31 -1.12 -9.83 -16.02
C PHE A 31 -1.68 -8.41 -16.19
N TRP A 32 -2.10 -7.76 -15.10
CA TRP A 32 -2.59 -6.38 -15.16
C TRP A 32 -1.51 -5.41 -15.66
N TYR A 33 -0.28 -5.58 -15.19
CA TYR A 33 0.87 -4.78 -15.65
C TYR A 33 1.11 -4.96 -17.14
N ALA A 34 1.20 -6.19 -17.60
CA ALA A 34 1.43 -6.54 -19.01
C ALA A 34 0.32 -5.98 -19.90
N LEU A 35 -0.95 -6.16 -19.50
CA LEU A 35 -2.11 -5.64 -20.20
C LEU A 35 -2.08 -4.10 -20.29
N ASN A 36 -1.79 -3.44 -19.20
CA ASN A 36 -1.73 -1.97 -19.18
C ASN A 36 -0.59 -1.44 -20.05
N HIS A 37 0.55 -2.10 -20.05
CA HIS A 37 1.67 -1.76 -20.95
C HIS A 37 1.33 -1.96 -22.43
N GLU A 38 0.66 -3.04 -22.79
CA GLU A 38 0.21 -3.30 -24.16
C GLU A 38 -0.68 -2.17 -24.69
N PHE A 39 -1.48 -1.56 -23.83
CA PHE A 39 -2.35 -0.42 -24.17
C PHE A 39 -1.72 0.96 -23.87
N GLY A 40 -0.39 1.06 -23.79
CA GLY A 40 0.28 2.35 -23.58
C GLY A 40 0.08 2.96 -22.21
N SER A 41 -0.19 2.15 -21.20
CA SER A 41 -0.35 2.57 -19.79
C SER A 41 -1.50 3.55 -19.53
N VAL A 42 -2.56 3.46 -20.32
CA VAL A 42 -3.75 4.31 -20.19
C VAL A 42 -4.79 3.79 -19.18
N GLY A 43 -4.59 2.58 -18.65
CA GLY A 43 -5.51 1.95 -17.69
C GLY A 43 -5.54 2.66 -16.33
N ASP A 44 -6.73 2.71 -15.73
CA ASP A 44 -6.88 3.23 -14.37
C ASP A 44 -6.13 2.32 -13.37
N ALA A 45 -5.14 2.89 -12.69
CA ALA A 45 -4.31 2.17 -11.71
C ALA A 45 -5.12 1.55 -10.55
N GLN A 46 -6.34 1.99 -10.31
CA GLN A 46 -7.24 1.40 -9.33
C GLN A 46 -7.88 0.08 -9.80
N THR A 47 -7.82 -0.25 -11.08
CA THR A 47 -8.47 -1.45 -11.65
C THR A 47 -7.70 -2.76 -11.47
N LYS A 48 -6.54 -2.72 -10.85
CA LYS A 48 -5.73 -3.91 -10.51
C LYS A 48 -6.27 -4.75 -9.35
N ASP A 49 -7.37 -4.34 -8.75
CA ASP A 49 -8.04 -5.03 -7.65
C ASP A 49 -9.08 -6.00 -8.21
N VAL A 50 -8.91 -7.28 -7.91
CA VAL A 50 -9.80 -8.37 -8.37
C VAL A 50 -11.17 -8.37 -7.69
N SER A 51 -11.31 -7.72 -6.56
CA SER A 51 -12.58 -7.61 -5.83
C SER A 51 -13.47 -6.48 -6.36
N ARG A 52 -12.99 -5.72 -7.36
CA ARG A 52 -13.72 -4.58 -7.89
C ARG A 52 -14.94 -5.00 -8.68
N MET A 53 -16.09 -4.47 -8.29
CA MET A 53 -17.35 -4.64 -9.00
C MET A 53 -17.44 -3.70 -10.21
N TYR A 54 -17.96 -4.21 -11.32
CA TYR A 54 -18.22 -3.46 -12.54
C TYR A 54 -19.71 -3.48 -12.84
N TYR A 55 -20.25 -2.32 -13.21
CA TYR A 55 -21.60 -2.23 -13.71
C TYR A 55 -21.68 -2.81 -15.12
N VAL A 56 -22.78 -3.51 -15.43
CA VAL A 56 -23.09 -3.96 -16.78
C VAL A 56 -23.28 -2.78 -17.74
N PRO A 57 -23.12 -2.96 -19.06
CA PRO A 57 -23.48 -1.94 -20.03
C PRO A 57 -24.93 -1.50 -19.86
N ALA A 58 -25.15 -0.19 -19.79
CA ALA A 58 -26.46 0.41 -19.64
C ALA A 58 -26.50 1.78 -20.33
N GLN A 59 -27.69 2.26 -20.65
CA GLN A 59 -27.90 3.63 -21.07
C GLN A 59 -28.12 4.50 -19.82
N TYR A 60 -27.23 5.46 -19.62
CA TYR A 60 -27.28 6.37 -18.47
C TYR A 60 -27.88 7.71 -18.91
N PRO A 61 -28.87 8.25 -18.19
CA PRO A 61 -29.39 9.58 -18.44
C PRO A 61 -28.26 10.63 -18.40
N ASN A 62 -28.27 11.54 -19.36
CA ASN A 62 -27.29 12.66 -19.45
C ASN A 62 -25.84 12.26 -19.66
N ALA A 63 -25.52 10.99 -19.93
CA ALA A 63 -24.20 10.53 -20.25
C ALA A 63 -23.98 10.39 -21.76
N HIS A 64 -22.74 10.51 -22.20
CA HIS A 64 -22.36 10.13 -23.56
C HIS A 64 -22.27 8.60 -23.66
N ASN A 65 -23.38 7.99 -24.09
CA ASN A 65 -23.52 6.55 -24.18
C ASN A 65 -22.99 6.02 -25.50
N PHE A 66 -22.11 5.02 -25.45
CA PHE A 66 -21.64 4.27 -26.61
C PHE A 66 -21.24 2.84 -26.22
N ILE A 67 -21.30 1.96 -27.20
CA ILE A 67 -20.78 0.60 -27.13
C ILE A 67 -20.12 0.26 -28.46
N PHE A 68 -18.95 -0.32 -28.39
CA PHE A 68 -18.25 -0.87 -29.55
C PHE A 68 -17.95 -2.34 -29.28
N THR A 69 -18.06 -3.15 -30.30
CA THR A 69 -17.72 -4.57 -30.26
C THR A 69 -16.76 -4.85 -31.40
N ASN A 70 -15.65 -5.47 -31.09
CA ASN A 70 -14.72 -5.98 -32.07
C ASN A 70 -14.63 -7.51 -31.93
N LYS A 71 -14.63 -8.23 -33.04
CA LYS A 71 -14.39 -9.68 -33.06
C LYS A 71 -12.90 -9.90 -33.31
N ALA A 72 -12.21 -10.37 -32.30
CA ALA A 72 -10.80 -10.73 -32.34
C ALA A 72 -10.58 -12.02 -31.55
N ASP A 73 -9.40 -12.60 -31.68
CA ASP A 73 -9.01 -13.76 -30.89
C ASP A 73 -8.93 -13.43 -29.40
N ARG A 74 -9.11 -14.47 -28.60
CA ARG A 74 -8.98 -14.34 -27.15
C ARG A 74 -7.52 -14.07 -26.78
N ILE A 75 -7.31 -13.21 -25.81
CA ILE A 75 -5.95 -12.91 -25.32
C ILE A 75 -5.42 -14.13 -24.56
N ASN A 76 -4.23 -14.58 -24.92
CA ASN A 76 -3.49 -15.56 -24.14
C ASN A 76 -2.73 -14.83 -23.02
N PRO A 77 -3.11 -15.05 -21.73
CA PRO A 77 -2.48 -14.34 -20.62
C PRO A 77 -1.00 -14.66 -20.46
N ASN A 78 -0.59 -15.92 -20.70
CA ASN A 78 0.81 -16.32 -20.54
C ASN A 78 1.69 -15.70 -21.61
N GLU A 79 1.22 -15.68 -22.84
CA GLU A 79 1.93 -15.02 -23.95
C GLU A 79 2.05 -13.52 -23.73
N LEU A 80 0.97 -12.86 -23.30
CA LEU A 80 0.99 -11.43 -22.97
C LEU A 80 1.99 -11.12 -21.85
N MET A 81 1.98 -11.89 -20.76
CA MET A 81 2.92 -11.73 -19.66
C MET A 81 4.38 -11.98 -20.05
N SER A 82 4.64 -12.91 -20.99
CA SER A 82 6.00 -13.19 -21.48
C SER A 82 6.62 -12.04 -22.27
N ARG A 83 5.79 -11.21 -22.89
CA ARG A 83 6.25 -10.02 -23.64
C ARG A 83 6.61 -8.83 -22.74
N HIS A 84 6.13 -8.83 -21.50
CA HIS A 84 6.33 -7.74 -20.55
C HIS A 84 6.92 -8.28 -19.26
N GLU A 85 8.22 -8.15 -19.11
CA GLU A 85 8.90 -8.58 -17.89
C GLU A 85 8.39 -7.78 -16.69
N PHE A 86 7.80 -8.49 -15.72
CA PHE A 86 7.31 -7.92 -14.49
C PHE A 86 8.33 -8.13 -13.38
N VAL A 87 9.16 -7.15 -13.16
CA VAL A 87 10.05 -7.10 -12.00
C VAL A 87 9.21 -6.77 -10.76
N GLY A 88 8.27 -7.67 -10.46
CA GLY A 88 7.36 -7.57 -9.33
C GLY A 88 7.85 -8.40 -8.17
N GLY A 89 8.82 -7.91 -7.45
CA GLY A 89 8.88 -8.17 -6.02
C GLY A 89 7.71 -7.45 -5.34
N PHE A 90 7.36 -7.83 -4.13
CA PHE A 90 6.41 -7.11 -3.27
C PHE A 90 6.92 -5.68 -3.00
N ARG A 91 6.89 -4.83 -4.03
CA ARG A 91 7.09 -3.38 -3.90
C ARG A 91 5.81 -2.77 -3.35
N ASN A 92 5.50 -3.13 -2.11
CA ASN A 92 4.51 -2.44 -1.30
C ASN A 92 5.17 -1.41 -0.39
N SER A 93 6.43 -1.09 -0.64
CA SER A 93 7.07 0.02 0.04
C SER A 93 6.45 1.31 -0.49
N PHE A 94 6.05 2.14 0.43
CA PHE A 94 5.59 3.49 0.12
C PHE A 94 6.72 4.28 -0.61
N GLU A 95 7.98 3.93 -0.37
CA GLU A 95 9.17 4.47 -1.07
C GLU A 95 9.08 4.28 -2.58
N ASP A 96 8.50 3.18 -3.08
CA ASP A 96 8.34 2.92 -4.52
C ASP A 96 7.32 3.82 -5.22
N LYS A 97 6.46 4.51 -4.44
CA LYS A 97 5.46 5.46 -4.94
C LYS A 97 5.95 6.91 -4.89
N MET A 98 7.13 7.14 -4.33
CA MET A 98 7.72 8.47 -4.25
C MET A 98 8.51 8.80 -5.52
N PRO A 99 8.54 10.07 -5.93
CA PRO A 99 9.49 10.55 -6.93
C PRO A 99 10.93 10.22 -6.51
N ASP A 100 11.78 9.85 -7.48
CA ASP A 100 13.16 9.44 -7.25
C ASP A 100 13.95 10.46 -6.43
N ALA A 101 13.79 11.76 -6.70
CA ALA A 101 14.42 12.84 -5.96
C ALA A 101 14.07 12.87 -4.45
N ILE A 102 12.85 12.46 -4.08
CA ILE A 102 12.44 12.36 -2.67
C ILE A 102 13.03 11.11 -2.05
N ARG A 103 13.08 10.01 -2.79
CA ARG A 103 13.67 8.74 -2.37
C ARG A 103 15.16 8.88 -2.04
N GLU A 104 15.90 9.57 -2.91
CA GLU A 104 17.32 9.88 -2.70
C GLU A 104 17.55 10.75 -1.47
N LYS A 105 16.74 11.78 -1.26
CA LYS A 105 16.83 12.63 -0.06
C LYS A 105 16.57 11.85 1.23
N ILE A 106 15.60 10.93 1.23
CA ILE A 106 15.31 10.06 2.37
C ILE A 106 16.47 9.10 2.63
N ALA A 107 17.04 8.50 1.58
CA ALA A 107 18.19 7.60 1.69
C ALA A 107 19.42 8.34 2.23
N GLU A 108 19.68 9.55 1.75
CA GLU A 108 20.75 10.41 2.24
C GLU A 108 20.52 10.82 3.71
N TYR A 109 19.31 11.23 4.07
CA TYR A 109 18.93 11.55 5.45
C TYR A 109 19.14 10.36 6.38
N LYS A 110 18.69 9.16 6.00
CA LYS A 110 18.92 7.92 6.78
C LYS A 110 20.42 7.68 7.00
N LYS A 111 21.23 7.85 5.97
CA LYS A 111 22.67 7.61 6.01
C LYS A 111 23.44 8.66 6.83
N THR A 112 23.06 9.93 6.73
CA THR A 112 23.84 11.05 7.30
C THR A 112 23.34 11.49 8.67
N LYS A 113 22.05 11.38 8.94
CA LYS A 113 21.41 11.90 10.16
C LYS A 113 21.04 10.84 11.18
N LEU A 114 20.71 9.62 10.73
CA LEU A 114 20.33 8.53 11.64
C LEU A 114 21.55 7.65 11.96
N THR A 115 22.46 8.16 12.77
CA THR A 115 23.73 7.49 13.10
C THR A 115 23.91 7.19 14.60
N ASN A 116 22.97 7.62 15.44
CA ASN A 116 23.07 7.45 16.88
C ASN A 116 22.59 6.05 17.32
N SER A 117 23.51 5.19 17.70
CA SER A 117 23.25 3.82 18.19
C SER A 117 23.29 3.66 19.71
N ASN A 118 23.34 4.77 20.46
CA ASN A 118 23.55 4.73 21.92
C ASN A 118 22.31 4.35 22.75
N PHE A 119 21.21 3.97 22.08
CA PHE A 119 19.97 3.59 22.76
C PHE A 119 19.84 2.07 22.82
N THR A 120 19.60 1.54 24.00
CA THR A 120 19.28 0.13 24.24
C THR A 120 18.04 0.01 25.11
N TRP A 121 17.21 -0.99 24.85
CA TRP A 121 16.04 -1.30 25.66
C TRP A 121 15.78 -2.80 25.65
N ALA A 122 15.24 -3.33 26.75
CA ALA A 122 14.85 -4.71 26.87
C ALA A 122 13.36 -4.91 26.54
N SER A 123 12.52 -3.91 26.81
CA SER A 123 11.08 -3.95 26.68
C SER A 123 10.53 -2.59 26.19
N TYR A 124 9.26 -2.56 25.74
CA TYR A 124 8.58 -1.30 25.41
C TYR A 124 8.48 -0.33 26.60
N ARG A 125 8.56 -0.85 27.85
CA ARG A 125 8.39 -0.06 29.08
C ARG A 125 9.59 0.84 29.37
N ASP A 126 10.78 0.41 28.98
CA ASP A 126 12.05 1.12 29.12
C ASP A 126 12.56 1.77 27.82
N CYS A 127 11.87 1.51 26.69
CA CYS A 127 12.18 2.14 25.42
C CYS A 127 11.87 3.66 25.47
N PRO A 128 12.87 4.55 25.24
CA PRO A 128 12.69 6.00 25.35
C PRO A 128 11.79 6.58 24.27
N PHE A 129 11.59 5.84 23.18
CA PHE A 129 10.76 6.29 22.06
C PHE A 129 9.27 5.97 22.22
N VAL A 130 8.92 5.09 23.16
CA VAL A 130 7.52 4.71 23.41
C VAL A 130 6.79 5.84 24.15
N ASN A 131 5.63 6.23 23.65
CA ASN A 131 4.76 7.18 24.31
C ASN A 131 3.81 6.45 25.27
N LYS A 132 4.09 6.55 26.56
CA LYS A 132 3.31 5.88 27.62
C LYS A 132 1.83 6.28 27.61
N GLN A 133 1.52 7.54 27.26
CA GLN A 133 0.14 8.01 27.17
C GLN A 133 -0.63 7.30 26.05
N LEU A 134 -0.03 7.15 24.86
CA LEU A 134 -0.67 6.41 23.77
C LEU A 134 -0.86 4.93 24.09
N VAL A 135 0.06 4.33 24.84
CA VAL A 135 -0.08 2.94 25.31
C VAL A 135 -1.24 2.81 26.29
N LEU A 136 -1.41 3.76 27.22
CA LEU A 136 -2.56 3.80 28.12
C LEU A 136 -3.88 3.96 27.35
N GLU A 137 -3.91 4.84 26.36
CA GLU A 137 -5.07 5.02 25.50
C GLU A 137 -5.39 3.74 24.72
N TYR A 138 -4.37 3.03 24.20
CA TYR A 138 -4.55 1.74 23.52
C TYR A 138 -5.16 0.69 24.48
N ARG A 139 -4.66 0.62 25.70
CA ARG A 139 -5.15 -0.29 26.74
C ARG A 139 -6.61 -0.05 27.11
N ASN A 140 -7.05 1.21 27.06
CA ASN A 140 -8.40 1.62 27.47
C ASN A 140 -9.44 1.57 26.33
N ILE A 141 -9.07 1.07 25.15
CA ILE A 141 -10.03 0.88 24.05
C ILE A 141 -10.98 -0.27 24.39
N SER A 142 -12.28 0.00 24.34
CA SER A 142 -13.31 -0.99 24.69
C SER A 142 -13.99 -1.65 23.51
N ASP A 143 -14.14 -0.94 22.38
CA ASP A 143 -15.04 -1.37 21.30
C ASP A 143 -14.41 -1.37 19.90
N SER A 144 -13.68 -0.33 19.48
CA SER A 144 -13.07 -0.27 18.14
C SER A 144 -11.91 0.72 18.08
N GLY A 145 -11.10 0.65 16.99
CA GLY A 145 -10.04 1.62 16.76
C GLY A 145 -8.63 1.14 17.10
N TRP A 146 -8.43 -0.13 17.48
CA TRP A 146 -7.12 -0.68 17.84
C TRP A 146 -6.07 -0.49 16.74
N TYR A 147 -6.43 -0.74 15.50
CA TYR A 147 -5.50 -0.58 14.37
C TYR A 147 -5.05 0.86 14.18
N HIS A 148 -5.97 1.80 14.29
CA HIS A 148 -5.65 3.22 14.20
C HIS A 148 -4.74 3.67 15.35
N LYS A 149 -5.08 3.29 16.58
CA LYS A 149 -4.29 3.66 17.77
C LYS A 149 -2.91 3.00 17.74
N MET A 150 -2.81 1.73 17.33
CA MET A 150 -1.53 1.06 17.17
C MET A 150 -0.67 1.76 16.12
N PHE A 151 -1.25 2.18 15.00
CA PHE A 151 -0.53 2.95 13.99
C PHE A 151 -0.03 4.29 14.54
N GLN A 152 -0.83 4.99 15.37
CA GLN A 152 -0.38 6.21 16.06
C GLN A 152 0.81 5.93 17.00
N ILE A 153 0.83 4.80 17.71
CA ILE A 153 1.96 4.37 18.53
C ILE A 153 3.19 4.16 17.66
N MET A 154 3.08 3.43 16.54
CA MET A 154 4.18 3.19 15.60
C MET A 154 4.76 4.49 15.06
N VAL A 155 3.92 5.43 14.62
CA VAL A 155 4.34 6.76 14.14
C VAL A 155 5.04 7.55 15.24
N SER A 156 4.52 7.50 16.49
CA SER A 156 5.13 8.18 17.63
C SER A 156 6.51 7.63 17.96
N ILE A 157 6.69 6.30 17.97
CA ILE A 157 7.98 5.63 18.16
C ILE A 157 8.96 6.07 17.07
N SER A 158 8.56 5.95 15.82
CA SER A 158 9.40 6.29 14.66
C SER A 158 9.84 7.75 14.67
N SER A 159 8.91 8.68 14.89
CA SER A 159 9.22 10.12 14.94
C SER A 159 10.15 10.51 16.10
N ARG A 160 9.98 9.89 17.28
CA ARG A 160 10.87 10.14 18.43
C ARG A 160 12.27 9.57 18.21
N ALA A 161 12.36 8.36 17.65
CA ALA A 161 13.65 7.76 17.30
C ALA A 161 14.42 8.64 16.30
N MET A 162 13.73 9.12 15.24
CA MET A 162 14.35 9.99 14.24
C MET A 162 14.82 11.33 14.83
N ARG A 163 14.03 11.94 15.71
CA ARG A 163 14.44 13.17 16.42
C ARG A 163 15.68 12.96 17.29
N SER A 164 15.85 11.74 17.82
CA SER A 164 17.03 11.32 18.56
C SER A 164 18.16 10.81 17.65
N GLN A 165 17.99 10.92 16.33
CA GLN A 165 18.93 10.44 15.30
C GLN A 165 19.18 8.93 15.35
N TYR A 166 18.24 8.15 15.92
CA TYR A 166 18.33 6.71 16.00
C TYR A 166 17.74 6.02 14.75
N PRO A 167 18.49 5.11 14.11
CA PRO A 167 18.06 4.43 12.87
C PRO A 167 17.09 3.28 13.16
N ILE A 168 15.93 3.59 13.71
CA ILE A 168 14.92 2.58 14.07
C ILE A 168 14.48 1.75 12.87
N THR A 169 14.36 0.44 13.06
CA THR A 169 13.96 -0.51 12.02
C THR A 169 12.49 -0.92 12.16
N PRO A 170 11.86 -1.41 11.06
CA PRO A 170 10.50 -1.95 11.12
C PRO A 170 10.36 -3.12 12.08
N GLU A 171 11.40 -3.96 12.22
CA GLU A 171 11.45 -5.09 13.12
C GLU A 171 11.40 -4.66 14.58
N GLU A 172 12.17 -3.62 14.94
CA GLU A 172 12.18 -3.05 16.30
C GLU A 172 10.83 -2.44 16.65
N VAL A 173 10.24 -1.62 15.78
CA VAL A 173 8.91 -1.04 15.98
C VAL A 173 7.86 -2.14 16.11
N SER A 174 7.90 -3.13 15.23
CA SER A 174 6.98 -4.27 15.25
C SER A 174 7.09 -5.09 16.53
N LYS A 175 8.32 -5.35 17.02
CA LYS A 175 8.57 -6.07 18.27
C LYS A 175 7.99 -5.33 19.47
N LEU A 176 8.25 -4.02 19.58
CA LEU A 176 7.69 -3.17 20.63
C LEU A 176 6.17 -3.16 20.60
N CYS A 177 5.57 -2.99 19.43
CA CYS A 177 4.12 -2.96 19.26
C CYS A 177 3.47 -4.31 19.54
N LYS A 178 4.11 -5.41 19.18
CA LYS A 178 3.64 -6.77 19.54
C LYS A 178 3.66 -7.00 21.04
N GLU A 179 4.68 -6.53 21.72
CA GLU A 179 4.78 -6.61 23.18
C GLU A 179 3.68 -5.78 23.87
N ILE A 180 3.45 -4.55 23.39
CA ILE A 180 2.35 -3.69 23.86
C ILE A 180 0.99 -4.39 23.66
N ASP A 181 0.74 -4.97 22.48
CA ASP A 181 -0.52 -5.63 22.19
C ASP A 181 -0.74 -6.88 23.07
N ASN A 182 0.29 -7.68 23.28
CA ASN A 182 0.24 -8.85 24.16
C ASN A 182 -0.07 -8.47 25.61
N ASP A 183 0.49 -7.36 26.10
CA ASP A 183 0.25 -6.86 27.45
C ASP A 183 -1.16 -6.24 27.65
N THR A 184 -1.87 -6.00 26.55
CA THR A 184 -3.17 -5.30 26.60
C THR A 184 -4.37 -6.16 26.22
N GLY A 185 -4.19 -7.32 25.58
CA GLY A 185 -5.28 -8.24 25.25
C GLY A 185 -5.13 -8.93 23.89
N GLY A 186 -4.08 -8.65 23.14
CA GLY A 186 -3.78 -9.33 21.90
C GLY A 186 -4.83 -9.08 20.81
N TRP A 187 -5.27 -7.84 20.64
CA TRP A 187 -6.33 -7.46 19.69
C TRP A 187 -5.83 -7.33 18.25
N TYR A 188 -4.52 -7.13 18.06
CA TYR A 188 -3.92 -6.91 16.74
C TYR A 188 -3.61 -8.24 16.01
N LYS A 189 -4.64 -8.87 15.44
CA LYS A 189 -4.57 -10.24 14.92
C LYS A 189 -4.48 -10.34 13.39
N SER A 190 -5.07 -9.42 12.65
CA SER A 190 -5.33 -9.60 11.21
C SER A 190 -4.40 -8.82 10.28
N ARG A 191 -3.54 -7.94 10.80
CA ARG A 191 -2.63 -7.13 9.99
C ARG A 191 -1.17 -7.45 10.31
N PRO A 192 -0.28 -7.51 9.28
CA PRO A 192 1.14 -7.77 9.50
C PRO A 192 1.82 -6.54 10.13
N LEU A 193 2.22 -6.65 11.39
CA LEU A 193 2.86 -5.57 12.16
C LEU A 193 4.08 -4.97 11.46
N ASN A 194 4.92 -5.81 10.84
CA ASN A 194 6.12 -5.34 10.14
C ASN A 194 5.80 -4.40 8.97
N LEU A 195 4.75 -4.69 8.21
CA LEU A 195 4.35 -3.83 7.10
C LEU A 195 3.76 -2.50 7.59
N GLU A 196 2.99 -2.53 8.67
CA GLU A 196 2.43 -1.31 9.27
C GLU A 196 3.54 -0.47 9.94
N ALA A 197 4.53 -1.11 10.57
CA ALA A 197 5.71 -0.45 11.13
C ALA A 197 6.55 0.24 10.04
N ALA A 198 6.79 -0.43 8.90
CA ALA A 198 7.47 0.17 7.77
C ALA A 198 6.72 1.41 7.24
N ARG A 199 5.38 1.33 7.11
CA ARG A 199 4.54 2.47 6.73
C ARG A 199 4.61 3.62 7.72
N ALA A 200 4.67 3.32 9.02
CA ALA A 200 4.78 4.34 10.06
C ALA A 200 6.13 5.07 10.03
N ILE A 201 7.22 4.35 9.77
CA ILE A 201 8.55 4.91 9.56
C ILE A 201 8.55 5.83 8.33
N ASP A 202 8.04 5.34 7.20
CA ASP A 202 7.93 6.13 5.96
C ASP A 202 7.07 7.39 6.15
N PHE A 203 5.97 7.27 6.90
CA PHE A 203 5.12 8.42 7.24
C PHE A 203 5.87 9.45 8.07
N SER A 204 6.65 9.00 9.07
CA SER A 204 7.43 9.87 9.94
C SER A 204 8.56 10.59 9.19
N LEU A 205 9.21 9.91 8.24
CA LEU A 205 10.25 10.50 7.38
C LEU A 205 9.75 11.63 6.48
N LYS A 206 8.47 11.59 6.08
CA LYS A 206 7.86 12.67 5.28
C LYS A 206 7.57 13.94 6.08
N SER A 207 7.43 13.80 7.38
CA SER A 207 7.06 14.92 8.27
C SER A 207 8.31 15.67 8.80
N ILE A 208 9.50 15.26 8.34
CA ILE A 208 10.80 15.89 8.60
C ILE A 208 11.23 16.71 7.39
#